data_ae083e583ca6153de2ac415cc2144b2c
#
_entry.id   ae083e583ca6153de2ac415cc2144b2c
#
_cell.length_a   1.000
_cell.length_b   1.000
_cell.length_c   1.000
_cell.angle_alpha   90.00
_cell.angle_beta   90.00
_cell.angle_gamma   90.00
#
_symmetry.space_group_name_H-M   'P 1'
#
loop_
_entity.id
_entity.type
_entity.pdbx_description
1 polymer ?
#
loop_
_entity_poly.entity_id
_entity_poly.type
_entity_poly.pdbx_seq_one_letter_code
_entity_poly.pdbx_strand_id
1 'polypeptide(L)'
;MMPPSGGSGTLELVHRPAKLTPEFTNTHMRLAGFWWVDRQAYWRAPAYRRFETNVEAVGRSLRKGVISGMAAAVIHKIPILNESHRSLVDVTPQDQRKPPSRSQWPAIVHYRYADLPEEDITEINGTRVTTIERTFVDICAMNGEVEGLAFLEAAIRRFGRRKEKFWAHLNHHRGRWGTRKACKVLAQALYGIDSVQETYARYAITHALPKLTVDAQAIFSTTSKNPSFTKYYRADLLVNNWLIIEIDGAIKYHGTPEQRAETYAKQIAREQSIAKHGYYFLRVAPSQIGPALINHINNLTTHIHYDQLPHQHQLVNLSVAPPWWQLREERMNRR
;
A
#
# COMPACT_ATOMS: atom_id res chain seq x y z
N MET A 1 8.44 24.29 6.71
CA MET A 1 7.64 24.73 5.55
C MET A 1 7.21 23.47 4.84
N MET A 2 5.97 22.98 5.07
CA MET A 2 5.44 21.80 4.39
C MET A 2 5.00 22.19 2.99
N PRO A 3 5.26 21.37 1.95
CA PRO A 3 4.75 21.64 0.62
C PRO A 3 3.23 21.51 0.59
N PRO A 4 2.55 22.29 -0.26
CA PRO A 4 1.10 22.24 -0.38
C PRO A 4 0.65 20.85 -0.86
N SER A 5 -0.48 20.41 -0.33
CA SER A 5 -1.22 19.23 -0.79
C SER A 5 -1.58 19.41 -2.27
N GLY A 6 -0.68 19.02 -3.14
CA GLY A 6 -0.87 19.06 -4.58
C GLY A 6 -1.35 17.73 -5.08
N GLY A 7 -2.33 17.78 -5.96
CA GLY A 7 -2.96 16.66 -6.60
C GLY A 7 -2.02 15.53 -7.04
N SER A 8 -2.57 14.33 -7.04
CA SER A 8 -1.95 13.13 -7.60
C SER A 8 -1.72 13.35 -9.10
N GLY A 9 -0.48 13.55 -9.50
CA GLY A 9 -0.10 13.66 -10.90
C GLY A 9 1.40 13.58 -11.07
N THR A 10 1.82 12.90 -12.14
CA THR A 10 3.19 12.91 -12.65
C THR A 10 3.62 14.35 -12.97
N LEU A 11 4.93 14.59 -13.02
CA LEU A 11 5.45 15.84 -13.55
C LEU A 11 5.16 15.91 -15.05
N GLU A 12 5.02 17.13 -15.55
CA GLU A 12 4.79 17.34 -16.99
C GLU A 12 5.94 16.78 -17.83
N LEU A 13 5.60 15.85 -18.72
CA LEU A 13 6.53 15.26 -19.68
C LEU A 13 6.42 16.04 -21.00
N VAL A 14 7.57 16.58 -21.42
CA VAL A 14 7.70 17.31 -22.67
C VAL A 14 8.29 16.39 -23.73
N HIS A 15 7.66 16.36 -24.91
CA HIS A 15 8.24 15.65 -26.06
C HIS A 15 9.45 16.42 -26.58
N ARG A 16 10.49 15.70 -26.98
CA ARG A 16 11.71 16.30 -27.58
C ARG A 16 11.33 17.27 -28.70
N PRO A 17 11.76 18.53 -28.66
CA PRO A 17 11.55 19.46 -29.78
C PRO A 17 12.34 19.01 -31.02
N ALA A 18 11.91 19.45 -32.20
CA ALA A 18 12.56 19.10 -33.47
C ALA A 18 14.05 19.51 -33.45
N LYS A 19 14.34 20.66 -32.84
CA LYS A 19 15.71 21.15 -32.65
C LYS A 19 16.03 21.32 -31.18
N LEU A 20 17.06 20.67 -30.68
CA LEU A 20 17.55 20.86 -29.32
C LEU A 20 18.36 22.16 -29.25
N THR A 21 17.90 23.09 -28.43
CA THR A 21 18.65 24.33 -28.15
C THR A 21 19.43 24.19 -26.84
N PRO A 22 20.51 24.93 -26.63
CA PRO A 22 21.22 24.96 -25.35
C PRO A 22 20.32 25.34 -24.18
N GLU A 23 19.41 26.28 -24.36
CA GLU A 23 18.44 26.69 -23.32
C GLU A 23 17.55 25.52 -22.91
N PHE A 24 16.99 24.78 -23.86
CA PHE A 24 16.17 23.60 -23.58
C PHE A 24 16.97 22.53 -22.84
N THR A 25 18.17 22.20 -23.27
CA THR A 25 19.00 21.15 -22.64
C THR A 25 19.55 21.55 -21.27
N ASN A 26 19.66 22.85 -20.99
CA ASN A 26 20.03 23.37 -19.67
C ASN A 26 18.87 23.26 -18.67
N THR A 27 17.64 23.53 -19.11
CA THR A 27 16.46 23.52 -18.24
C THR A 27 15.80 22.15 -18.14
N HIS A 28 15.90 21.31 -19.17
CA HIS A 28 15.27 19.99 -19.21
C HIS A 28 16.30 18.85 -19.20
N MET A 29 15.87 17.70 -18.71
CA MET A 29 16.63 16.47 -18.75
C MET A 29 15.83 15.36 -19.44
N ARG A 30 16.52 14.54 -20.23
CA ARG A 30 15.92 13.38 -20.87
C ARG A 30 15.70 12.27 -19.83
N LEU A 31 14.49 11.71 -19.80
CA LEU A 31 14.16 10.53 -18.99
C LEU A 31 14.20 9.24 -19.81
N ALA A 32 13.36 9.13 -20.84
CA ALA A 32 13.31 7.95 -21.70
C ALA A 32 12.85 8.32 -23.11
N GLY A 33 13.40 7.64 -24.12
CA GLY A 33 13.00 7.83 -25.51
C GLY A 33 13.08 9.31 -25.94
N PHE A 34 11.94 9.87 -26.33
CA PHE A 34 11.78 11.28 -26.70
C PHE A 34 11.19 12.15 -25.58
N TRP A 35 11.05 11.62 -24.33
CA TRP A 35 10.41 12.30 -23.22
C TRP A 35 11.42 12.96 -22.31
N TRP A 36 11.17 14.23 -22.01
CA TRP A 36 11.98 15.11 -21.20
C TRP A 36 11.13 15.69 -20.07
N VAL A 37 11.80 16.17 -19.02
CA VAL A 37 11.15 16.80 -17.86
C VAL A 37 11.97 18.02 -17.45
N ASP A 38 11.32 19.04 -16.89
CA ASP A 38 12.03 20.16 -16.26
C ASP A 38 12.94 19.63 -15.15
N ARG A 39 14.22 19.94 -15.24
CA ARG A 39 15.27 19.45 -14.34
C ARG A 39 15.04 19.89 -12.90
N GLN A 40 14.65 21.15 -12.69
CA GLN A 40 14.47 21.72 -11.36
C GLN A 40 13.21 21.15 -10.70
N ALA A 41 12.10 21.07 -11.43
CA ALA A 41 10.87 20.47 -10.96
C ALA A 41 11.08 18.99 -10.58
N TYR A 42 11.83 18.24 -11.41
CA TYR A 42 12.12 16.82 -11.15
C TYR A 42 12.88 16.62 -9.83
N TRP A 43 13.97 17.37 -9.62
CA TRP A 43 14.78 17.21 -8.42
C TRP A 43 14.13 17.75 -7.14
N ARG A 44 13.22 18.72 -7.26
CA ARG A 44 12.41 19.23 -6.14
C ARG A 44 11.24 18.31 -5.79
N ALA A 45 10.79 17.48 -6.72
CA ALA A 45 9.68 16.58 -6.50
C ALA A 45 10.03 15.47 -5.48
N PRO A 46 9.08 15.04 -4.65
CA PRO A 46 9.26 13.88 -3.80
C PRO A 46 9.56 12.62 -4.62
N ALA A 47 10.26 11.67 -4.02
CA ALA A 47 10.78 10.49 -4.72
C ALA A 47 9.68 9.65 -5.39
N TYR A 48 8.50 9.52 -4.77
CA TYR A 48 7.38 8.80 -5.37
C TYR A 48 6.90 9.45 -6.68
N ARG A 49 6.82 10.80 -6.75
CA ARG A 49 6.46 11.50 -7.99
C ARG A 49 7.50 11.34 -9.09
N ARG A 50 8.78 11.35 -8.72
CA ARG A 50 9.85 11.06 -9.68
C ARG A 50 9.73 9.66 -10.25
N PHE A 51 9.40 8.67 -9.38
CA PHE A 51 9.20 7.30 -9.83
C PHE A 51 7.99 7.18 -10.76
N GLU A 52 6.84 7.76 -10.41
CA GLU A 52 5.66 7.79 -11.28
C GLU A 52 5.96 8.44 -12.64
N THR A 53 6.70 9.56 -12.64
CA THR A 53 7.12 10.25 -13.86
C THR A 53 8.06 9.38 -14.71
N ASN A 54 8.98 8.67 -14.08
CA ASN A 54 9.86 7.72 -14.78
C ASN A 54 9.07 6.58 -15.41
N VAL A 55 8.11 6.01 -14.69
CA VAL A 55 7.22 4.95 -15.19
C VAL A 55 6.44 5.44 -16.41
N GLU A 56 5.87 6.64 -16.36
CA GLU A 56 5.12 7.22 -17.47
C GLU A 56 6.03 7.48 -18.68
N ALA A 57 7.22 8.08 -18.49
CA ALA A 57 8.18 8.35 -19.57
C ALA A 57 8.64 7.06 -20.25
N VAL A 58 8.94 6.03 -19.47
CA VAL A 58 9.31 4.71 -19.99
C VAL A 58 8.15 4.08 -20.73
N GLY A 59 6.95 4.06 -20.14
CA GLY A 59 5.73 3.50 -20.75
C GLY A 59 5.43 4.08 -22.12
N ARG A 60 5.50 5.41 -22.24
CA ARG A 60 5.31 6.12 -23.52
C ARG A 60 6.45 5.87 -24.54
N SER A 61 7.60 5.38 -24.09
CA SER A 61 8.76 5.12 -24.95
C SER A 61 8.86 3.67 -25.42
N LEU A 62 8.19 2.74 -24.75
CA LEU A 62 8.31 1.30 -25.03
C LEU A 62 7.59 0.93 -26.32
N ARG A 63 8.29 0.18 -27.20
CA ARG A 63 7.70 -0.42 -28.40
C ARG A 63 7.49 -1.94 -28.27
N LYS A 64 8.39 -2.65 -27.60
CA LYS A 64 8.41 -4.13 -27.49
C LYS A 64 8.71 -4.63 -26.09
N GLY A 65 8.54 -3.81 -25.08
CA GLY A 65 8.70 -4.19 -23.70
C GLY A 65 7.38 -4.11 -22.93
N VAL A 66 7.35 -4.76 -21.80
CA VAL A 66 6.20 -4.77 -20.88
C VAL A 66 6.67 -4.23 -19.55
N ILE A 67 5.97 -3.24 -19.01
CA ILE A 67 6.24 -2.74 -17.66
C ILE A 67 5.83 -3.82 -16.65
N SER A 68 6.69 -4.13 -15.69
CA SER A 68 6.51 -5.21 -14.72
C SER A 68 6.82 -4.78 -13.29
N GLY A 69 6.59 -5.65 -12.32
CA GLY A 69 6.91 -5.43 -10.92
C GLY A 69 6.27 -4.18 -10.32
N MET A 70 7.05 -3.41 -9.54
CA MET A 70 6.54 -2.21 -8.87
C MET A 70 6.13 -1.10 -9.84
N ALA A 71 6.76 -1.01 -10.98
CA ALA A 71 6.37 -0.05 -12.01
C ALA A 71 4.98 -0.39 -12.59
N ALA A 72 4.67 -1.68 -12.73
CA ALA A 72 3.32 -2.12 -13.12
C ALA A 72 2.27 -1.75 -12.07
N ALA A 73 2.61 -1.84 -10.76
CA ALA A 73 1.72 -1.39 -9.69
C ALA A 73 1.33 0.09 -9.84
N VAL A 74 2.28 0.95 -10.22
CA VAL A 74 2.02 2.38 -10.50
C VAL A 74 1.04 2.55 -11.67
N ILE A 75 1.25 1.83 -12.78
CA ILE A 75 0.33 1.86 -13.94
C ILE A 75 -1.08 1.40 -13.54
N HIS A 76 -1.20 0.36 -12.73
CA HIS A 76 -2.47 -0.10 -12.17
C HIS A 76 -3.04 0.84 -11.10
N LYS A 77 -2.30 1.88 -10.70
CA LYS A 77 -2.66 2.80 -9.60
C LYS A 77 -2.90 2.07 -8.28
N ILE A 78 -2.15 1.01 -8.03
CA ILE A 78 -2.17 0.28 -6.76
C ILE A 78 -1.07 0.86 -5.86
N PRO A 79 -1.40 1.31 -4.64
CA PRO A 79 -0.42 1.82 -3.70
C PRO A 79 0.64 0.76 -3.37
N ILE A 80 1.88 1.21 -3.23
CA ILE A 80 3.03 0.39 -2.86
C ILE A 80 3.69 0.94 -1.59
N LEU A 81 4.37 0.08 -0.84
CA LEU A 81 5.27 0.52 0.22
C LEU A 81 6.49 1.24 -0.37
N ASN A 82 7.35 1.79 0.35
CA ASN A 82 8.70 2.27 -0.04
C ASN A 82 8.83 2.95 -1.42
N GLU A 83 7.83 3.72 -1.83
CA GLU A 83 7.90 4.49 -3.08
C GLU A 83 9.14 5.40 -3.14
N SER A 84 9.59 5.89 -1.99
CA SER A 84 10.71 6.80 -1.85
C SER A 84 12.08 6.20 -2.23
N HIS A 85 12.21 4.88 -2.22
CA HIS A 85 13.46 4.20 -2.53
C HIS A 85 13.54 3.70 -3.98
N ARG A 86 12.54 4.01 -4.79
CA ARG A 86 12.45 3.50 -6.15
C ARG A 86 12.81 4.57 -7.17
N SER A 87 13.71 4.22 -8.04
CA SER A 87 14.13 5.08 -9.16
C SER A 87 14.10 4.36 -10.51
N LEU A 88 14.20 3.03 -10.51
CA LEU A 88 14.29 2.23 -11.73
C LEU A 88 12.94 1.61 -12.09
N VAL A 89 12.63 1.68 -13.38
CA VAL A 89 11.42 1.10 -13.97
C VAL A 89 11.75 -0.30 -14.47
N ASP A 90 11.11 -1.32 -13.89
CA ASP A 90 11.27 -2.69 -14.34
C ASP A 90 10.55 -2.91 -15.68
N VAL A 91 11.28 -3.40 -16.66
CA VAL A 91 10.77 -3.73 -17.99
C VAL A 91 11.15 -5.17 -18.33
N THR A 92 10.17 -5.96 -18.71
CA THR A 92 10.39 -7.34 -19.20
C THR A 92 10.29 -7.34 -20.73
N PRO A 93 11.37 -7.73 -21.47
CA PRO A 93 11.28 -7.90 -22.90
C PRO A 93 10.26 -8.98 -23.26
N GLN A 94 9.52 -8.75 -24.34
CA GLN A 94 8.60 -9.75 -24.89
C GLN A 94 9.35 -10.83 -25.69
N ASP A 95 8.69 -11.96 -25.96
CA ASP A 95 9.17 -13.05 -26.81
C ASP A 95 10.45 -13.73 -26.27
N GLN A 96 10.63 -13.81 -24.95
CA GLN A 96 11.82 -14.42 -24.32
C GLN A 96 13.16 -13.83 -24.82
N ARG A 97 13.14 -12.65 -25.41
CA ARG A 97 14.36 -11.99 -25.88
C ARG A 97 15.25 -11.64 -24.69
N LYS A 98 16.52 -11.89 -24.88
CA LYS A 98 17.51 -11.40 -23.92
C LYS A 98 17.46 -9.88 -23.88
N PRO A 99 17.51 -9.27 -22.69
CA PRO A 99 17.69 -7.83 -22.57
C PRO A 99 18.95 -7.37 -23.32
N PRO A 100 19.00 -6.10 -23.76
CA PRO A 100 20.25 -5.52 -24.26
C PRO A 100 21.34 -5.62 -23.20
N SER A 101 22.60 -5.44 -23.58
CA SER A 101 23.70 -5.39 -22.61
C SER A 101 23.47 -4.26 -21.59
N ARG A 102 23.88 -4.46 -20.34
CA ARG A 102 23.61 -3.52 -19.23
C ARG A 102 24.15 -2.11 -19.52
N SER A 103 25.22 -1.98 -20.30
CA SER A 103 25.79 -0.71 -20.75
C SER A 103 24.86 0.09 -21.68
N GLN A 104 23.89 -0.56 -22.29
CA GLN A 104 22.91 0.04 -23.19
C GLN A 104 21.58 0.40 -22.48
N TRP A 105 21.46 0.10 -21.19
CA TRP A 105 20.23 0.39 -20.48
C TRP A 105 20.09 1.90 -20.23
N PRO A 106 18.92 2.49 -20.47
CA PRO A 106 18.62 3.83 -19.98
C PRO A 106 18.80 3.89 -18.47
N ALA A 107 19.29 5.02 -17.96
CA ALA A 107 19.63 5.18 -16.54
C ALA A 107 18.47 4.87 -15.58
N ILE A 108 17.22 5.06 -16.04
CA ILE A 108 16.01 4.84 -15.22
C ILE A 108 15.33 3.49 -15.50
N VAL A 109 15.90 2.64 -16.38
CA VAL A 109 15.29 1.36 -16.77
C VAL A 109 16.10 0.20 -16.20
N HIS A 110 15.38 -0.80 -15.69
CA HIS A 110 15.94 -2.06 -15.27
C HIS A 110 15.25 -3.19 -16.06
N TYR A 111 15.99 -3.83 -16.96
CA TYR A 111 15.44 -4.94 -17.71
C TYR A 111 15.45 -6.23 -16.89
N ARG A 112 14.31 -6.91 -16.92
CA ARG A 112 14.11 -8.23 -16.29
C ARG A 112 14.01 -9.31 -17.38
N TYR A 113 14.77 -10.37 -17.22
CA TYR A 113 14.57 -11.55 -18.04
C TYR A 113 13.59 -12.47 -17.31
N ALA A 114 12.41 -12.67 -17.89
CA ALA A 114 11.39 -13.56 -17.36
C ALA A 114 10.56 -14.13 -18.50
N ASP A 115 10.05 -15.34 -18.30
CA ASP A 115 9.01 -15.90 -19.16
C ASP A 115 7.72 -15.12 -18.91
N LEU A 116 7.22 -14.46 -19.95
CA LEU A 116 6.05 -13.58 -19.89
C LEU A 116 5.11 -13.93 -21.05
N PRO A 117 4.18 -14.88 -20.83
CA PRO A 117 3.17 -15.26 -21.82
C PRO A 117 2.17 -14.13 -22.05
N GLU A 118 1.50 -14.13 -23.19
CA GLU A 118 0.61 -13.05 -23.62
C GLU A 118 -0.59 -12.86 -22.67
N GLU A 119 -1.09 -13.93 -22.07
CA GLU A 119 -2.15 -13.89 -21.06
C GLU A 119 -1.76 -13.12 -19.78
N ASP A 120 -0.47 -12.96 -19.51
CA ASP A 120 0.06 -12.19 -18.38
C ASP A 120 0.25 -10.71 -18.71
N ILE A 121 -0.12 -10.27 -19.92
CA ILE A 121 0.04 -8.91 -20.41
C ILE A 121 -1.33 -8.27 -20.59
N THR A 122 -1.41 -7.00 -20.27
CA THR A 122 -2.56 -6.13 -20.55
C THR A 122 -2.07 -4.78 -21.04
N GLU A 123 -3.00 -3.97 -21.57
CA GLU A 123 -2.69 -2.62 -22.01
C GLU A 123 -3.50 -1.60 -21.21
N ILE A 124 -2.85 -0.56 -20.72
CA ILE A 124 -3.47 0.54 -20.00
C ILE A 124 -2.97 1.86 -20.61
N ASN A 125 -3.86 2.65 -21.17
CA ASN A 125 -3.54 3.93 -21.82
C ASN A 125 -2.40 3.82 -22.86
N GLY A 126 -2.43 2.78 -23.70
CA GLY A 126 -1.39 2.53 -24.71
C GLY A 126 -0.08 1.98 -24.17
N THR A 127 0.03 1.68 -22.87
CA THR A 127 1.21 1.11 -22.26
C THR A 127 0.98 -0.38 -21.96
N ARG A 128 1.85 -1.23 -22.47
CA ARG A 128 1.84 -2.66 -22.15
C ARG A 128 2.41 -2.90 -20.75
N VAL A 129 1.67 -3.62 -19.94
CA VAL A 129 1.95 -3.83 -18.52
C VAL A 129 1.55 -5.25 -18.11
N THR A 130 2.21 -5.83 -17.14
CA THR A 130 1.81 -7.13 -16.60
C THR A 130 0.42 -7.04 -15.95
N THR A 131 -0.40 -8.11 -16.07
CA THR A 131 -1.69 -8.21 -15.36
C THR A 131 -1.50 -8.04 -13.85
N ILE A 132 -2.57 -7.77 -13.11
CA ILE A 132 -2.49 -7.57 -11.66
C ILE A 132 -1.98 -8.85 -10.98
N GLU A 133 -2.43 -10.01 -11.43
CA GLU A 133 -2.04 -11.31 -10.90
C GLU A 133 -0.55 -11.60 -11.16
N ARG A 134 -0.06 -11.31 -12.36
CA ARG A 134 1.36 -11.43 -12.69
C ARG A 134 2.20 -10.42 -11.93
N THR A 135 1.77 -9.17 -11.84
CA THR A 135 2.44 -8.12 -11.06
C THR A 135 2.62 -8.53 -9.61
N PHE A 136 1.60 -9.16 -9.01
CA PHE A 136 1.69 -9.71 -7.66
C PHE A 136 2.83 -10.73 -7.51
N VAL A 137 2.93 -11.70 -8.45
CA VAL A 137 4.00 -12.69 -8.44
C VAL A 137 5.38 -12.04 -8.57
N ASP A 138 5.51 -11.11 -9.51
CA ASP A 138 6.76 -10.38 -9.74
C ASP A 138 7.20 -9.61 -8.50
N ILE A 139 6.28 -8.90 -7.82
CA ILE A 139 6.59 -8.16 -6.58
C ILE A 139 7.00 -9.12 -5.46
N CYS A 140 6.26 -10.20 -5.23
CA CYS A 140 6.64 -11.20 -4.23
C CYS A 140 8.05 -11.75 -4.47
N ALA A 141 8.37 -12.03 -5.73
CA ALA A 141 9.64 -12.63 -6.10
C ALA A 141 10.82 -11.66 -5.92
N MET A 142 10.64 -10.41 -6.37
CA MET A 142 11.71 -9.41 -6.48
C MET A 142 11.85 -8.50 -5.27
N ASN A 143 10.74 -8.20 -4.60
CA ASN A 143 10.69 -7.16 -3.56
C ASN A 143 10.43 -7.71 -2.15
N GLY A 144 10.02 -8.96 -2.06
CA GLY A 144 9.80 -9.63 -0.78
C GLY A 144 8.34 -9.81 -0.40
N GLU A 145 8.14 -10.46 0.75
CA GLU A 145 6.81 -10.89 1.19
C GLU A 145 5.93 -9.72 1.60
N VAL A 146 6.47 -8.76 2.34
CA VAL A 146 5.70 -7.61 2.83
C VAL A 146 5.22 -6.70 1.71
N GLU A 147 6.06 -6.46 0.70
CA GLU A 147 5.69 -5.67 -0.47
C GLU A 147 4.61 -6.37 -1.30
N GLY A 148 4.77 -7.70 -1.48
CA GLY A 148 3.75 -8.53 -2.14
C GLY A 148 2.43 -8.51 -1.39
N LEU A 149 2.46 -8.60 -0.06
CA LEU A 149 1.27 -8.57 0.78
C LEU A 149 0.55 -7.21 0.71
N ALA A 150 1.30 -6.12 0.81
CA ALA A 150 0.77 -4.77 0.70
C ALA A 150 0.12 -4.51 -0.68
N PHE A 151 0.79 -4.93 -1.76
CA PHE A 151 0.24 -4.85 -3.10
C PHE A 151 -1.05 -5.66 -3.23
N LEU A 152 -1.05 -6.91 -2.75
CA LEU A 152 -2.19 -7.81 -2.87
C LEU A 152 -3.43 -7.29 -2.14
N GLU A 153 -3.28 -6.87 -0.88
CA GLU A 153 -4.39 -6.34 -0.07
C GLU A 153 -4.93 -5.03 -0.67
N ALA A 154 -4.05 -4.17 -1.18
CA ALA A 154 -4.44 -2.96 -1.90
C ALA A 154 -5.17 -3.27 -3.22
N ALA A 155 -4.74 -4.29 -3.98
CA ALA A 155 -5.40 -4.73 -5.20
C ALA A 155 -6.78 -5.31 -4.93
N ILE A 156 -6.91 -6.15 -3.90
CA ILE A 156 -8.19 -6.70 -3.44
C ILE A 156 -9.16 -5.57 -3.10
N ARG A 157 -8.73 -4.61 -2.30
CA ARG A 157 -9.55 -3.46 -1.90
C ARG A 157 -9.97 -2.59 -3.09
N ARG A 158 -9.02 -2.25 -3.97
CA ARG A 158 -9.27 -1.31 -5.06
C ARG A 158 -10.19 -1.85 -6.14
N PHE A 159 -10.03 -3.12 -6.49
CA PHE A 159 -10.72 -3.73 -7.63
C PHE A 159 -11.79 -4.75 -7.24
N GLY A 160 -12.07 -4.92 -5.93
CA GLY A 160 -12.98 -5.97 -5.46
C GLY A 160 -12.53 -7.37 -5.85
N ARG A 161 -11.23 -7.55 -6.09
CA ARG A 161 -10.70 -8.83 -6.55
C ARG A 161 -10.80 -9.87 -5.47
N ARG A 162 -11.19 -11.07 -5.88
CA ARG A 162 -11.24 -12.23 -4.97
C ARG A 162 -9.91 -12.97 -5.00
N LYS A 163 -9.50 -13.52 -3.87
CA LYS A 163 -8.27 -14.34 -3.74
C LYS A 163 -8.25 -15.51 -4.70
N GLU A 164 -9.41 -16.05 -5.06
CA GLU A 164 -9.56 -17.18 -5.99
C GLU A 164 -8.94 -16.91 -7.38
N LYS A 165 -9.00 -15.64 -7.86
CA LYS A 165 -8.35 -15.28 -9.12
C LYS A 165 -6.82 -15.40 -9.03
N PHE A 166 -6.26 -14.96 -7.91
CA PHE A 166 -4.83 -15.10 -7.66
C PHE A 166 -4.43 -16.57 -7.48
N TRP A 167 -5.22 -17.37 -6.76
CA TRP A 167 -5.00 -18.81 -6.65
C TRP A 167 -5.06 -19.51 -8.01
N ALA A 168 -6.03 -19.19 -8.86
CA ALA A 168 -6.14 -19.74 -10.20
C ALA A 168 -4.89 -19.42 -11.03
N HIS A 169 -4.43 -18.16 -11.01
CA HIS A 169 -3.20 -17.76 -11.70
C HIS A 169 -1.96 -18.52 -11.17
N LEU A 170 -1.79 -18.61 -9.86
CA LEU A 170 -0.66 -19.31 -9.24
C LEU A 170 -0.67 -20.82 -9.58
N ASN A 171 -1.83 -21.44 -9.61
CA ASN A 171 -1.98 -22.84 -9.98
C ASN A 171 -1.64 -23.09 -11.45
N HIS A 172 -2.07 -22.19 -12.36
CA HIS A 172 -1.74 -22.24 -13.78
C HIS A 172 -0.23 -22.11 -14.02
N HIS A 173 0.44 -21.27 -13.24
CA HIS A 173 1.88 -21.04 -13.34
C HIS A 173 2.71 -21.81 -12.30
N ARG A 174 2.21 -22.96 -11.83
CA ARG A 174 2.87 -23.78 -10.82
C ARG A 174 4.29 -24.17 -11.28
N GLY A 175 5.26 -24.04 -10.37
CA GLY A 175 6.67 -24.33 -10.64
C GLY A 175 7.47 -23.19 -11.25
N ARG A 176 6.83 -22.11 -11.70
CA ARG A 176 7.54 -20.93 -12.21
C ARG A 176 8.13 -20.10 -11.06
N TRP A 177 9.16 -19.33 -11.40
CA TRP A 177 9.84 -18.45 -10.46
C TRP A 177 8.87 -17.47 -9.77
N GLY A 178 9.00 -17.34 -8.45
CA GLY A 178 8.15 -16.47 -7.63
C GLY A 178 6.86 -17.09 -7.13
N THR A 179 6.29 -18.09 -7.82
CA THR A 179 4.98 -18.67 -7.48
C THR A 179 4.93 -19.23 -6.05
N ARG A 180 5.99 -19.93 -5.60
CA ARG A 180 6.03 -20.50 -4.23
C ARG A 180 5.95 -19.39 -3.14
N LYS A 181 6.68 -18.29 -3.35
CA LYS A 181 6.64 -17.14 -2.42
C LYS A 181 5.27 -16.46 -2.47
N ALA A 182 4.73 -16.24 -3.67
CA ALA A 182 3.41 -15.65 -3.85
C ALA A 182 2.29 -16.48 -3.19
N CYS A 183 2.35 -17.82 -3.24
CA CYS A 183 1.41 -18.69 -2.52
C CYS A 183 1.44 -18.45 -1.01
N LYS A 184 2.63 -18.32 -0.40
CA LYS A 184 2.77 -18.02 1.02
C LYS A 184 2.18 -16.65 1.39
N VAL A 185 2.42 -15.65 0.55
CA VAL A 185 1.88 -14.29 0.75
C VAL A 185 0.37 -14.28 0.60
N LEU A 186 -0.18 -14.93 -0.43
CA LEU A 186 -1.62 -15.01 -0.67
C LEU A 186 -2.38 -15.67 0.50
N ALA A 187 -1.77 -16.69 1.13
CA ALA A 187 -2.34 -17.34 2.30
C ALA A 187 -2.49 -16.39 3.51
N GLN A 188 -1.60 -15.40 3.65
CA GLN A 188 -1.57 -14.42 4.75
C GLN A 188 -2.46 -13.20 4.49
N ALA A 189 -2.87 -12.97 3.24
CA ALA A 189 -3.62 -11.77 2.88
C ALA A 189 -5.00 -11.73 3.54
N LEU A 190 -5.40 -10.54 3.95
CA LEU A 190 -6.70 -10.27 4.55
C LEU A 190 -7.56 -9.41 3.62
N TYR A 191 -8.87 -9.50 3.81
CA TYR A 191 -9.82 -8.56 3.23
C TYR A 191 -10.01 -7.37 4.17
N GLY A 192 -10.35 -6.21 3.61
CA GLY A 192 -10.78 -5.06 4.40
C GLY A 192 -9.67 -4.16 4.95
N ILE A 193 -8.42 -4.45 4.68
CA ILE A 193 -7.29 -3.58 5.05
C ILE A 193 -7.38 -2.26 4.28
N ASP A 194 -7.31 -1.13 4.98
CA ASP A 194 -7.56 0.19 4.39
C ASP A 194 -6.30 0.88 3.85
N SER A 195 -5.12 0.47 4.28
CA SER A 195 -3.86 1.06 3.81
C SER A 195 -2.71 0.06 3.74
N VAL A 196 -1.72 0.37 2.91
CA VAL A 196 -0.47 -0.41 2.84
C VAL A 196 0.35 -0.31 4.12
N GLN A 197 0.20 0.78 4.87
CA GLN A 197 0.86 1.00 6.15
C GLN A 197 0.29 0.09 7.24
N GLU A 198 -1.03 -0.14 7.25
CA GLU A 198 -1.66 -1.12 8.15
C GLU A 198 -1.15 -2.54 7.84
N THR A 199 -1.08 -2.92 6.56
CA THR A 199 -0.47 -4.20 6.15
C THR A 199 0.95 -4.32 6.68
N TYR A 200 1.76 -3.25 6.52
CA TYR A 200 3.15 -3.24 6.97
C TYR A 200 3.27 -3.37 8.48
N ALA A 201 2.48 -2.60 9.24
CA ALA A 201 2.49 -2.68 10.70
C ALA A 201 2.09 -4.07 11.19
N ARG A 202 1.00 -4.63 10.65
CA ARG A 202 0.56 -5.99 10.96
C ARG A 202 1.65 -7.03 10.66
N TYR A 203 2.24 -6.95 9.47
CA TYR A 203 3.32 -7.85 9.07
C TYR A 203 4.51 -7.75 10.03
N ALA A 204 4.95 -6.53 10.35
CA ALA A 204 6.08 -6.29 11.25
C ALA A 204 5.83 -6.88 12.65
N ILE A 205 4.64 -6.63 13.21
CA ILE A 205 4.28 -7.12 14.55
C ILE A 205 4.20 -8.65 14.56
N THR A 206 3.48 -9.27 13.63
CA THR A 206 3.28 -10.73 13.61
C THR A 206 4.57 -11.49 13.38
N HIS A 207 5.53 -10.93 12.64
CA HIS A 207 6.81 -11.57 12.39
C HIS A 207 7.82 -11.39 13.54
N ALA A 208 7.82 -10.20 14.14
CA ALA A 208 8.73 -9.92 15.24
C ALA A 208 8.24 -10.50 16.59
N LEU A 209 6.93 -10.56 16.80
CA LEU A 209 6.28 -10.98 18.04
C LEU A 209 5.24 -12.09 17.77
N PRO A 210 5.67 -13.29 17.31
CA PRO A 210 4.77 -14.34 16.83
C PRO A 210 3.88 -14.96 17.92
N LYS A 211 4.10 -14.64 19.18
CA LYS A 211 3.25 -15.07 20.30
C LYS A 211 2.03 -14.17 20.50
N LEU A 212 2.02 -12.99 19.89
CA LEU A 212 0.90 -12.06 20.00
C LEU A 212 -0.17 -12.38 18.96
N THR A 213 -1.42 -12.26 19.35
CA THR A 213 -2.54 -12.24 18.40
C THR A 213 -2.68 -10.83 17.83
N VAL A 214 -2.87 -10.72 16.51
CA VAL A 214 -3.04 -9.43 15.83
C VAL A 214 -4.23 -9.53 14.88
N ASP A 215 -5.33 -8.91 15.27
CA ASP A 215 -6.53 -8.79 14.45
C ASP A 215 -6.52 -7.46 13.72
N ALA A 216 -6.68 -7.50 12.40
CA ALA A 216 -6.77 -6.30 11.59
C ALA A 216 -8.23 -5.91 11.38
N GLN A 217 -8.50 -4.59 11.38
CA GLN A 217 -9.83 -4.04 11.19
C GLN A 217 -10.86 -4.59 12.21
N ALA A 218 -10.38 -4.77 13.44
CA ALA A 218 -11.19 -5.34 14.51
C ALA A 218 -12.38 -4.44 14.85
N ILE A 219 -13.58 -5.02 14.85
CA ILE A 219 -14.79 -4.33 15.26
C ILE A 219 -15.10 -4.74 16.70
N PHE A 220 -15.26 -3.78 17.56
CA PHE A 220 -15.68 -4.00 18.94
C PHE A 220 -16.77 -3.03 19.34
N SER A 221 -17.60 -3.42 20.30
CA SER A 221 -18.65 -2.59 20.83
C SER A 221 -18.35 -2.19 22.26
N THR A 222 -18.68 -0.96 22.59
CA THR A 222 -18.78 -0.57 23.99
C THR A 222 -20.23 -0.79 24.44
N THR A 223 -20.44 -1.75 25.30
CA THR A 223 -21.78 -2.02 25.83
C THR A 223 -22.23 -0.90 26.75
N SER A 224 -23.28 -0.20 26.36
CA SER A 224 -24.09 0.57 27.31
C SER A 224 -25.08 -0.39 28.00
N LYS A 225 -25.46 -0.10 29.25
CA LYS A 225 -26.56 -0.79 29.92
C LYS A 225 -27.88 -0.75 29.11
N ASN A 226 -27.95 0.15 28.13
CA ASN A 226 -29.06 0.25 27.19
C ASN A 226 -28.59 -0.17 25.79
N PRO A 227 -29.12 -1.29 25.22
CA PRO A 227 -28.72 -1.79 23.90
C PRO A 227 -28.89 -0.78 22.77
N SER A 228 -29.83 0.15 22.90
CA SER A 228 -30.05 1.22 21.89
C SER A 228 -28.90 2.22 21.75
N PHE A 229 -27.96 2.22 22.67
CA PHE A 229 -26.77 3.11 22.67
C PHE A 229 -25.46 2.36 22.49
N THR A 230 -25.49 1.13 22.00
CA THR A 230 -24.26 0.40 21.66
C THR A 230 -23.51 1.11 20.54
N LYS A 231 -22.30 1.59 20.83
CA LYS A 231 -21.41 2.17 19.83
C LYS A 231 -20.44 1.12 19.33
N TYR A 232 -20.33 1.02 18.01
CA TYR A 232 -19.34 0.17 17.37
C TYR A 232 -18.12 1.00 16.99
N TYR A 233 -16.95 0.47 17.29
CA TYR A 233 -15.67 1.02 16.94
C TYR A 233 -14.94 0.05 16.03
N ARG A 234 -14.11 0.56 15.15
CA ARG A 234 -13.23 -0.22 14.31
C ARG A 234 -11.79 0.27 14.57
N ALA A 235 -10.91 -0.66 14.92
CA ALA A 235 -9.48 -0.43 15.09
C ALA A 235 -8.72 -0.90 13.86
N ASP A 236 -7.67 -0.20 13.44
CA ASP A 236 -6.80 -0.64 12.35
C ASP A 236 -6.16 -1.98 12.72
N LEU A 237 -5.56 -2.07 13.92
CA LEU A 237 -5.06 -3.32 14.50
C LEU A 237 -5.47 -3.43 15.97
N LEU A 238 -5.79 -4.66 16.38
CA LEU A 238 -6.03 -5.02 17.78
C LEU A 238 -5.06 -6.15 18.17
N VAL A 239 -4.21 -5.89 19.15
CA VAL A 239 -3.19 -6.85 19.63
C VAL A 239 -3.63 -7.41 20.98
N ASN A 240 -3.59 -8.76 21.11
CA ASN A 240 -3.96 -9.50 22.33
C ASN A 240 -5.31 -9.07 22.92
N ASN A 241 -6.27 -8.65 22.10
CA ASN A 241 -7.61 -8.21 22.48
C ASN A 241 -7.68 -6.98 23.42
N TRP A 242 -6.59 -6.26 23.64
CA TRP A 242 -6.61 -5.08 24.53
C TRP A 242 -5.81 -3.88 24.01
N LEU A 243 -4.78 -4.08 23.18
CA LEU A 243 -3.96 -3.00 22.64
C LEU A 243 -4.46 -2.63 21.24
N ILE A 244 -5.06 -1.47 21.13
CA ILE A 244 -5.49 -0.87 19.87
C ILE A 244 -4.33 -0.08 19.28
N ILE A 245 -4.02 -0.34 18.02
CA ILE A 245 -3.04 0.43 17.25
C ILE A 245 -3.74 1.06 16.07
N GLU A 246 -3.72 2.39 15.98
CA GLU A 246 -4.17 3.15 14.83
C GLU A 246 -2.99 3.74 14.07
N ILE A 247 -3.01 3.57 12.76
CA ILE A 247 -1.97 4.07 11.87
C ILE A 247 -2.40 5.41 11.30
N ASP A 248 -1.86 6.48 11.84
CA ASP A 248 -2.21 7.84 11.43
C ASP A 248 -1.48 8.27 10.16
N GLY A 249 -2.18 8.30 9.03
CA GLY A 249 -1.69 8.97 7.83
C GLY A 249 -1.66 10.50 8.02
N ALA A 250 -0.62 11.16 7.52
CA ALA A 250 -0.38 12.62 7.63
C ALA A 250 -1.50 13.52 7.02
N ILE A 251 -2.56 12.93 6.46
CA ILE A 251 -3.55 13.62 5.62
C ILE A 251 -4.80 14.08 6.39
N LYS A 252 -4.97 13.73 7.65
CA LYS A 252 -6.24 13.97 8.37
C LYS A 252 -6.50 15.40 8.84
N TYR A 253 -5.62 16.36 8.57
CA TYR A 253 -5.76 17.73 9.07
C TYR A 253 -6.04 18.76 7.97
N HIS A 254 -6.87 18.39 6.97
CA HIS A 254 -7.40 19.37 6.02
C HIS A 254 -8.60 20.10 6.63
N GLY A 255 -8.63 21.42 6.52
CA GLY A 255 -9.72 22.24 6.98
C GLY A 255 -9.24 23.50 7.72
N THR A 256 -10.19 24.34 8.13
CA THR A 256 -9.91 25.53 8.95
C THR A 256 -9.38 25.12 10.33
N PRO A 257 -8.71 26.03 11.07
CA PRO A 257 -8.26 25.76 12.43
C PRO A 257 -9.39 25.24 13.34
N GLU A 258 -10.61 25.77 13.19
CA GLU A 258 -11.80 25.38 13.96
C GLU A 258 -12.25 23.95 13.62
N GLN A 259 -12.29 23.58 12.32
CA GLN A 259 -12.64 22.24 11.88
C GLN A 259 -11.62 21.20 12.36
N ARG A 260 -10.34 21.58 12.40
CA ARG A 260 -9.28 20.73 12.95
C ARG A 260 -9.43 20.52 14.45
N ALA A 261 -9.73 21.59 15.20
CA ALA A 261 -9.95 21.51 16.64
C ALA A 261 -11.17 20.65 16.98
N GLU A 262 -12.27 20.78 16.25
CA GLU A 262 -13.47 19.95 16.43
C GLU A 262 -13.19 18.47 16.13
N THR A 263 -12.47 18.20 15.03
CA THR A 263 -12.07 16.83 14.66
C THR A 263 -11.19 16.21 15.74
N TYR A 264 -10.23 16.98 16.26
CA TYR A 264 -9.33 16.54 17.33
C TYR A 264 -10.09 16.26 18.63
N ALA A 265 -11.01 17.14 19.02
CA ALA A 265 -11.85 16.95 20.21
C ALA A 265 -12.73 15.68 20.11
N LYS A 266 -13.36 15.44 18.96
CA LYS A 266 -14.14 14.20 18.71
C LYS A 266 -13.27 12.96 18.81
N GLN A 267 -12.03 13.07 18.35
CA GLN A 267 -11.07 11.98 18.36
C GLN A 267 -10.62 11.64 19.80
N ILE A 268 -10.28 12.66 20.62
CA ILE A 268 -9.94 12.47 22.03
C ILE A 268 -11.13 11.85 22.79
N ALA A 269 -12.34 12.37 22.58
CA ALA A 269 -13.54 11.83 23.24
C ALA A 269 -13.79 10.35 22.87
N ARG A 270 -13.51 9.97 21.61
CA ARG A 270 -13.56 8.58 21.17
C ARG A 270 -12.53 7.72 21.91
N GLU A 271 -11.27 8.17 21.99
CA GLU A 271 -10.19 7.44 22.67
C GLU A 271 -10.48 7.26 24.15
N GLN A 272 -10.92 8.33 24.82
CA GLN A 272 -11.30 8.28 26.23
C GLN A 272 -12.47 7.31 26.46
N SER A 273 -13.45 7.29 25.55
CA SER A 273 -14.56 6.34 25.62
C SER A 273 -14.08 4.91 25.50
N ILE A 274 -13.12 4.64 24.62
CA ILE A 274 -12.54 3.31 24.40
C ILE A 274 -11.67 2.90 25.60
N ALA A 275 -10.83 3.81 26.09
CA ALA A 275 -9.96 3.55 27.24
C ALA A 275 -10.72 3.22 28.53
N LYS A 276 -11.91 3.81 28.75
CA LYS A 276 -12.80 3.46 29.89
C LYS A 276 -13.24 2.00 29.89
N HIS A 277 -13.14 1.30 28.77
CA HIS A 277 -13.47 -0.12 28.64
C HIS A 277 -12.22 -1.01 28.78
N GLY A 278 -11.06 -0.44 29.22
CA GLY A 278 -9.84 -1.18 29.49
C GLY A 278 -8.93 -1.39 28.27
N TYR A 279 -9.26 -0.80 27.12
CA TYR A 279 -8.36 -0.84 25.98
C TYR A 279 -7.22 0.19 26.14
N TYR A 280 -6.03 -0.23 25.81
CA TYR A 280 -4.89 0.66 25.65
C TYR A 280 -4.83 1.15 24.19
N PHE A 281 -4.58 2.43 23.98
CA PHE A 281 -4.63 3.05 22.67
C PHE A 281 -3.25 3.57 22.27
N LEU A 282 -2.75 3.13 21.12
CA LEU A 282 -1.47 3.54 20.57
C LEU A 282 -1.66 4.11 19.15
N ARG A 283 -1.20 5.35 18.97
CA ARG A 283 -1.13 5.97 17.64
C ARG A 283 0.26 5.89 17.09
N VAL A 284 0.35 5.51 15.82
CA VAL A 284 1.60 5.27 15.14
C VAL A 284 1.61 6.00 13.79
N ALA A 285 2.58 6.90 13.62
CA ALA A 285 2.83 7.46 12.30
C ALA A 285 3.50 6.40 11.40
N PRO A 286 3.28 6.42 10.07
CA PRO A 286 3.92 5.48 9.15
C PRO A 286 5.44 5.39 9.29
N SER A 287 6.11 6.50 9.58
CA SER A 287 7.55 6.57 9.81
C SER A 287 8.03 5.89 11.10
N GLN A 288 7.13 5.59 12.02
CA GLN A 288 7.41 4.94 13.30
C GLN A 288 7.25 3.41 13.23
N ILE A 289 6.72 2.89 12.13
CA ILE A 289 6.56 1.44 11.93
C ILE A 289 7.96 0.83 11.71
N GLY A 290 8.42 0.10 12.71
CA GLY A 290 9.76 -0.50 12.68
C GLY A 290 10.20 -0.98 14.06
N PRO A 291 11.51 -1.15 14.30
CA PRO A 291 12.05 -1.71 15.55
C PRO A 291 11.58 -0.98 16.81
N ALA A 292 11.48 0.34 16.78
CA ALA A 292 11.02 1.13 17.93
C ALA A 292 9.58 0.77 18.33
N LEU A 293 8.67 0.65 17.36
CA LEU A 293 7.29 0.22 17.60
C LEU A 293 7.26 -1.20 18.18
N ILE A 294 8.02 -2.12 17.59
CA ILE A 294 8.07 -3.51 18.04
C ILE A 294 8.56 -3.60 19.50
N ASN A 295 9.63 -2.89 19.84
CA ASN A 295 10.14 -2.83 21.21
C ASN A 295 9.09 -2.23 22.18
N HIS A 296 8.39 -1.19 21.76
CA HIS A 296 7.35 -0.58 22.57
C HIS A 296 6.19 -1.54 22.83
N ILE A 297 5.69 -2.23 21.81
CA ILE A 297 4.64 -3.25 21.93
C ILE A 297 5.10 -4.40 22.83
N ASN A 298 6.32 -4.90 22.63
CA ASN A 298 6.87 -5.97 23.45
C ASN A 298 6.93 -5.56 24.92
N ASN A 299 7.41 -4.36 25.23
CA ASN A 299 7.45 -3.85 26.59
C ASN A 299 6.05 -3.73 27.21
N LEU A 300 5.08 -3.17 26.47
CA LEU A 300 3.70 -3.08 26.93
C LEU A 300 3.12 -4.47 27.22
N THR A 301 3.27 -5.42 26.32
CA THR A 301 2.70 -6.78 26.46
C THR A 301 3.41 -7.64 27.49
N THR A 302 4.65 -7.29 27.87
CA THR A 302 5.39 -7.98 28.92
C THR A 302 5.03 -7.46 30.30
N HIS A 303 4.73 -6.16 30.46
CA HIS A 303 4.50 -5.53 31.77
C HIS A 303 3.01 -5.40 32.11
N ILE A 304 2.14 -5.38 31.11
CA ILE A 304 0.70 -5.33 31.33
C ILE A 304 0.14 -6.75 31.26
N HIS A 305 -0.23 -7.32 32.42
CA HIS A 305 -0.90 -8.61 32.48
C HIS A 305 -2.37 -8.44 32.10
N TYR A 306 -2.81 -9.18 31.10
CA TYR A 306 -4.18 -9.17 30.58
C TYR A 306 -5.22 -9.39 31.68
N ASP A 307 -4.90 -10.25 32.67
CA ASP A 307 -5.77 -10.58 33.81
C ASP A 307 -6.01 -9.41 34.79
N GLN A 308 -5.24 -8.33 34.68
CA GLN A 308 -5.37 -7.12 35.48
C GLN A 308 -6.21 -6.03 34.81
N LEU A 309 -6.59 -6.24 33.55
CA LEU A 309 -7.45 -5.31 32.83
C LEU A 309 -8.92 -5.52 33.25
N PRO A 310 -9.74 -4.47 33.32
CA PRO A 310 -11.15 -4.62 33.65
C PRO A 310 -11.86 -5.59 32.70
N HIS A 311 -12.41 -6.67 33.24
CA HIS A 311 -13.03 -7.80 32.49
C HIS A 311 -14.37 -7.47 31.80
N GLN A 312 -14.48 -6.39 31.08
CA GLN A 312 -15.74 -6.04 30.42
C GLN A 312 -15.66 -6.06 28.88
N HIS A 313 -14.75 -6.88 28.34
CA HIS A 313 -14.56 -6.96 26.88
C HIS A 313 -15.36 -8.14 26.32
N GLN A 314 -16.60 -7.92 25.99
CA GLN A 314 -17.24 -8.76 24.98
C GLN A 314 -16.75 -8.26 23.60
N LEU A 315 -15.72 -8.92 23.08
CA LEU A 315 -15.51 -8.92 21.62
C LEU A 315 -16.85 -9.34 21.01
N VAL A 316 -17.45 -8.47 20.22
CA VAL A 316 -18.58 -8.89 19.40
C VAL A 316 -18.07 -10.05 18.58
N ASN A 317 -18.67 -11.21 18.81
CA ASN A 317 -18.31 -12.41 18.07
C ASN A 317 -18.47 -12.08 16.59
N LEU A 318 -17.35 -11.97 15.87
CA LEU A 318 -17.30 -11.56 14.45
C LEU A 318 -18.20 -12.43 13.54
N SER A 319 -18.65 -13.60 14.05
CA SER A 319 -19.64 -14.46 13.39
C SER A 319 -21.06 -13.90 13.37
N VAL A 320 -21.36 -12.87 14.17
CA VAL A 320 -22.72 -12.29 14.32
C VAL A 320 -22.76 -10.81 13.88
N ALA A 321 -21.60 -10.13 13.80
CA ALA A 321 -21.55 -8.78 13.27
C ALA A 321 -21.66 -8.82 11.73
N PRO A 322 -22.55 -8.00 11.13
CA PRO A 322 -22.60 -7.92 9.69
C PRO A 322 -21.22 -7.52 9.18
N PRO A 323 -20.75 -8.09 8.05
CA PRO A 323 -19.48 -7.74 7.47
C PRO A 323 -19.36 -6.22 7.34
N TRP A 324 -18.19 -5.63 7.67
CA TRP A 324 -17.98 -4.17 7.71
C TRP A 324 -18.39 -3.44 6.41
N TRP A 325 -18.39 -4.09 5.25
CA TRP A 325 -18.90 -3.53 3.99
C TRP A 325 -20.40 -3.32 3.98
N GLN A 326 -21.18 -4.17 4.65
CA GLN A 326 -22.63 -3.97 4.81
C GLN A 326 -22.90 -2.75 5.71
N LEU A 327 -22.11 -2.57 6.78
CA LEU A 327 -22.19 -1.37 7.63
C LEU A 327 -21.81 -0.09 6.89
N ARG A 328 -20.93 -0.20 5.88
CA ARG A 328 -20.54 0.92 5.02
C ARG A 328 -21.64 1.25 4.00
N GLU A 329 -22.24 0.27 3.39
CA GLU A 329 -23.38 0.44 2.46
C GLU A 329 -24.60 1.04 3.15
N GLU A 330 -24.93 0.59 4.35
CA GLU A 330 -26.00 1.17 5.16
C GLU A 330 -25.78 2.63 5.51
N ARG A 331 -24.53 3.05 5.73
CA ARG A 331 -24.18 4.45 5.96
C ARG A 331 -24.22 5.31 4.69
N MET A 332 -23.90 4.73 3.54
CA MET A 332 -23.99 5.45 2.25
C MET A 332 -25.44 5.60 1.78
N ASN A 333 -26.31 4.63 2.06
CA ASN A 333 -27.72 4.66 1.72
C ASN A 333 -28.59 5.52 2.66
N ARG A 334 -28.02 6.01 3.79
CA ARG A 334 -28.68 6.95 4.72
C ARG A 334 -28.29 8.42 4.50
N ARG A 335 -27.52 8.72 3.46
CA ARG A 335 -27.20 10.07 3.00
C ARG A 335 -27.85 10.35 1.65
#